data_4cb996abe3430083e7106173007cdf11
#
_entry.id   4cb996abe3430083e7106173007cdf11
#
_cell.length_a   1.000
_cell.length_b   1.000
_cell.length_c   1.000
_cell.angle_alpha   90.00
_cell.angle_beta   90.00
_cell.angle_gamma   90.00
#
_symmetry.space_group_name_H-M   'P 1'
#
loop_
_entity.id
_entity.type
_entity.pdbx_description
1 polymer ?
#
loop_
_entity_poly.entity_id
_entity_poly.type
_entity_poly.pdbx_seq_one_letter_code
_entity_poly.pdbx_strand_id
1 'polypeptide(L)'
;MQAQAWQRSDFSSPSDWTVPYPANPRHLRQELTAGRGFVAIKGLAAHRSDRELIATYLDIASSLGSLLPQNIKGEQVYSVRNEGYDIARDYGTVGVRFSKTTSGLHFHTDSAPALLGNTPDVVGLLALQVAKSGGASALVSAHAVHKILQAERPDYLARLHQPYHFDRRAELRPGEPPTLLAPVFTNDGSLRVRYFRFYIPKGHEVAGVPLTASDQEPLDYLEEVMNRPELAITFEMERGDIQFVNNTTILHSRTAFEDHPDPTLRRHLVRLWLKL
;
A
#
# COMPACT_ATOMS: atom_id res chain seq x y z
N MET A 1 -15.63 6.16 -14.66
CA MET A 1 -16.26 5.26 -13.66
C MET A 1 -15.37 5.27 -12.43
N GLN A 2 -15.94 5.46 -11.26
CA GLN A 2 -15.20 5.46 -9.99
C GLN A 2 -15.03 4.02 -9.48
N ALA A 3 -13.91 3.75 -8.80
CA ALA A 3 -13.73 2.50 -8.06
C ALA A 3 -14.89 2.27 -7.10
N GLN A 4 -15.30 1.02 -6.91
CA GLN A 4 -16.49 0.68 -6.14
C GLN A 4 -16.17 0.65 -4.64
N ALA A 5 -17.10 1.17 -3.82
CA ALA A 5 -17.10 0.86 -2.40
C ALA A 5 -17.53 -0.60 -2.22
N TRP A 6 -16.69 -1.39 -1.55
CA TRP A 6 -16.98 -2.78 -1.22
C TRP A 6 -16.67 -3.08 0.24
N GLN A 7 -17.29 -4.13 0.76
CA GLN A 7 -17.08 -4.69 2.09
C GLN A 7 -16.73 -6.18 1.97
N ARG A 8 -16.29 -6.79 3.05
CA ARG A 8 -15.93 -8.21 3.09
C ARG A 8 -17.05 -9.13 2.60
N SER A 9 -18.31 -8.79 2.93
CA SER A 9 -19.50 -9.56 2.53
C SER A 9 -19.81 -9.53 1.03
N ASP A 10 -19.23 -8.61 0.26
CA ASP A 10 -19.41 -8.56 -1.19
C ASP A 10 -18.62 -9.65 -1.93
N PHE A 11 -17.81 -10.42 -1.18
CA PHE A 11 -17.00 -11.50 -1.70
C PHE A 11 -17.35 -12.83 -1.02
N SER A 12 -17.75 -13.79 -1.82
CA SER A 12 -18.11 -15.14 -1.35
C SER A 12 -16.89 -16.03 -1.17
N SER A 13 -15.87 -15.81 -2.03
CA SER A 13 -14.66 -16.62 -2.05
C SER A 13 -13.48 -15.86 -2.68
N PRO A 14 -12.24 -16.34 -2.53
CA PRO A 14 -11.07 -15.76 -3.20
C PRO A 14 -11.18 -15.70 -4.73
N SER A 15 -11.96 -16.57 -5.36
CA SER A 15 -12.18 -16.53 -6.81
C SER A 15 -12.84 -15.22 -7.30
N ASP A 16 -13.48 -14.47 -6.40
CA ASP A 16 -14.14 -13.22 -6.75
C ASP A 16 -13.12 -12.09 -7.00
N TRP A 17 -11.88 -12.18 -6.52
CA TRP A 17 -10.82 -11.19 -6.74
C TRP A 17 -9.52 -11.78 -7.28
N THR A 18 -9.49 -13.08 -7.59
CA THR A 18 -8.34 -13.72 -8.21
C THR A 18 -8.61 -14.02 -9.67
N VAL A 19 -7.56 -13.97 -10.48
CA VAL A 19 -7.59 -14.38 -11.89
C VAL A 19 -6.46 -15.37 -12.16
N PRO A 20 -6.68 -16.39 -12.99
CA PRO A 20 -5.61 -17.32 -13.37
C PRO A 20 -4.62 -16.64 -14.32
N TYR A 21 -3.37 -17.08 -14.29
CA TYR A 21 -2.41 -16.76 -15.34
C TYR A 21 -2.63 -17.69 -16.57
N PRO A 22 -2.56 -17.20 -17.81
CA PRO A 22 -2.31 -15.81 -18.22
C PRO A 22 -3.55 -14.92 -18.04
N ALA A 23 -3.34 -13.71 -17.51
CA ALA A 23 -4.39 -12.75 -17.27
C ALA A 23 -4.50 -11.71 -18.41
N ASN A 24 -5.71 -11.32 -18.76
CA ASN A 24 -5.96 -10.31 -19.78
C ASN A 24 -5.63 -8.90 -19.25
N PRO A 25 -4.67 -8.14 -19.81
CA PRO A 25 -4.28 -6.81 -19.33
C PRO A 25 -5.43 -5.80 -19.30
N ARG A 26 -6.37 -5.87 -20.25
CA ARG A 26 -7.55 -4.97 -20.27
C ARG A 26 -8.45 -5.23 -19.06
N HIS A 27 -8.66 -6.50 -18.72
CA HIS A 27 -9.43 -6.88 -17.54
C HIS A 27 -8.74 -6.42 -16.26
N LEU A 28 -7.42 -6.66 -16.13
CA LEU A 28 -6.64 -6.18 -14.98
C LEU A 28 -6.76 -4.67 -14.82
N ARG A 29 -6.59 -3.92 -15.92
CA ARG A 29 -6.71 -2.45 -15.89
C ARG A 29 -8.12 -2.01 -15.51
N GLN A 30 -9.16 -2.66 -16.01
CA GLN A 30 -10.56 -2.36 -15.67
C GLN A 30 -10.81 -2.58 -14.17
N GLU A 31 -10.37 -3.70 -13.60
CA GLU A 31 -10.51 -3.98 -12.16
C GLU A 31 -9.81 -2.93 -11.30
N LEU A 32 -8.61 -2.51 -11.70
CA LEU A 32 -7.83 -1.52 -10.97
C LEU A 32 -8.42 -0.11 -11.04
N THR A 33 -9.04 0.28 -12.17
CA THR A 33 -9.45 1.69 -12.38
C THR A 33 -10.94 1.94 -12.19
N ALA A 34 -11.79 0.97 -12.49
CA ALA A 34 -13.24 1.10 -12.48
C ALA A 34 -13.97 -0.02 -11.74
N GLY A 35 -13.26 -1.08 -11.37
CA GLY A 35 -13.76 -2.20 -10.60
C GLY A 35 -13.47 -2.06 -9.10
N ARG A 36 -12.99 -3.13 -8.50
CA ARG A 36 -12.72 -3.23 -7.06
C ARG A 36 -11.50 -2.43 -6.59
N GLY A 37 -10.65 -1.99 -7.50
CA GLY A 37 -9.38 -1.32 -7.20
C GLY A 37 -8.24 -2.28 -6.87
N PHE A 38 -8.44 -3.59 -6.98
CA PHE A 38 -7.38 -4.58 -6.76
C PHE A 38 -7.66 -5.88 -7.51
N VAL A 39 -6.61 -6.67 -7.71
CA VAL A 39 -6.68 -8.00 -8.31
C VAL A 39 -5.46 -8.83 -7.90
N ALA A 40 -5.64 -10.12 -7.69
CA ALA A 40 -4.55 -11.07 -7.50
C ALA A 40 -4.49 -12.05 -8.68
N ILE A 41 -3.29 -12.29 -9.19
CA ILE A 41 -3.04 -13.28 -10.27
C ILE A 41 -2.43 -14.52 -9.63
N LYS A 42 -3.04 -15.68 -9.91
CA LYS A 42 -2.64 -16.98 -9.40
C LYS A 42 -2.11 -17.89 -10.53
N GLY A 43 -1.32 -18.90 -10.14
CA GLY A 43 -0.92 -19.96 -11.05
C GLY A 43 0.34 -19.65 -11.89
N LEU A 44 1.11 -18.62 -11.54
CA LEU A 44 2.35 -18.28 -12.25
C LEU A 44 3.53 -19.18 -11.86
N ALA A 45 3.55 -19.75 -10.65
CA ALA A 45 4.74 -20.35 -10.04
C ALA A 45 5.19 -21.70 -10.57
N ALA A 46 4.34 -22.43 -11.30
CA ALA A 46 4.63 -23.79 -11.71
C ALA A 46 5.99 -23.89 -12.46
N HIS A 47 7.00 -24.44 -11.77
CA HIS A 47 8.33 -24.75 -12.30
C HIS A 47 9.20 -23.56 -12.77
N ARG A 48 8.86 -22.31 -12.40
CA ARG A 48 9.61 -21.11 -12.82
C ARG A 48 10.69 -20.73 -11.80
N SER A 49 11.85 -20.32 -12.31
CA SER A 49 12.88 -19.64 -11.52
C SER A 49 12.44 -18.23 -11.11
N ASP A 50 13.09 -17.65 -10.09
CA ASP A 50 12.83 -16.26 -9.69
C ASP A 50 13.01 -15.26 -10.82
N ARG A 51 14.03 -15.48 -11.68
CA ARG A 51 14.28 -14.65 -12.86
C ARG A 51 13.11 -14.66 -13.83
N GLU A 52 12.55 -15.84 -14.10
CA GLU A 52 11.39 -15.98 -15.01
C GLU A 52 10.11 -15.40 -14.40
N LEU A 53 9.91 -15.56 -13.08
CA LEU A 53 8.80 -14.93 -12.36
C LEU A 53 8.88 -13.41 -12.44
N ILE A 54 10.05 -12.83 -12.17
CA ILE A 54 10.28 -11.38 -12.24
C ILE A 54 10.09 -10.88 -13.67
N ALA A 55 10.62 -11.56 -14.68
CA ALA A 55 10.45 -11.17 -16.08
C ALA A 55 8.98 -11.15 -16.50
N THR A 56 8.23 -12.23 -16.19
CA THR A 56 6.79 -12.28 -16.47
C THR A 56 6.01 -11.19 -15.72
N TYR A 57 6.38 -10.92 -14.46
CA TYR A 57 5.75 -9.87 -13.67
C TYR A 57 5.99 -8.47 -14.27
N LEU A 58 7.21 -8.20 -14.76
CA LEU A 58 7.55 -6.95 -15.46
C LEU A 58 6.76 -6.81 -16.76
N ASP A 59 6.59 -7.87 -17.53
CA ASP A 59 5.80 -7.84 -18.77
C ASP A 59 4.32 -7.51 -18.48
N ILE A 60 3.73 -8.15 -17.46
CA ILE A 60 2.36 -7.85 -17.02
C ILE A 60 2.27 -6.38 -16.55
N ALA A 61 3.18 -5.94 -15.68
CA ALA A 61 3.18 -4.58 -15.15
C ALA A 61 3.33 -3.52 -16.25
N SER A 62 4.22 -3.75 -17.22
CA SER A 62 4.43 -2.85 -18.38
C SER A 62 3.22 -2.74 -19.30
N SER A 63 2.37 -3.76 -19.33
CA SER A 63 1.09 -3.72 -20.06
C SER A 63 0.03 -2.89 -19.35
N LEU A 64 0.19 -2.63 -18.06
CA LEU A 64 -0.73 -1.82 -17.25
C LEU A 64 -0.32 -0.34 -17.21
N GLY A 65 0.97 -0.03 -17.15
CA GLY A 65 1.44 1.35 -17.01
C GLY A 65 2.96 1.47 -17.00
N SER A 66 3.45 2.68 -16.73
CA SER A 66 4.88 2.99 -16.67
C SER A 66 5.45 2.75 -15.27
N LEU A 67 6.63 2.13 -15.19
CA LEU A 67 7.33 1.93 -13.91
C LEU A 67 7.84 3.24 -13.32
N LEU A 68 7.62 3.44 -12.03
CA LEU A 68 8.13 4.57 -11.27
C LEU A 68 9.31 4.15 -10.37
N PRO A 69 10.28 5.07 -10.15
CA PRO A 69 11.32 4.86 -9.16
C PRO A 69 10.74 4.88 -7.73
N GLN A 70 11.25 4.00 -6.88
CA GLN A 70 10.74 3.81 -5.51
C GLN A 70 11.62 4.45 -4.43
N ASN A 71 12.78 4.97 -4.80
CA ASN A 71 13.72 5.66 -3.91
C ASN A 71 14.57 6.66 -4.68
N ILE A 72 15.42 7.40 -3.95
CA ILE A 72 16.34 8.41 -4.52
C ILE A 72 17.41 7.82 -5.45
N LYS A 73 17.65 6.49 -5.41
CA LYS A 73 18.59 5.78 -6.31
C LYS A 73 17.96 5.43 -7.66
N GLY A 74 16.66 5.67 -7.83
CA GLY A 74 15.95 5.37 -9.07
C GLY A 74 15.56 3.90 -9.26
N GLU A 75 15.58 3.10 -8.19
CA GLU A 75 15.21 1.68 -8.27
C GLU A 75 13.74 1.52 -8.59
N GLN A 76 13.43 0.86 -9.70
CA GLN A 76 12.06 0.56 -10.16
C GLN A 76 11.59 -0.83 -9.70
N VAL A 77 12.50 -1.80 -9.61
CA VAL A 77 12.23 -3.16 -9.11
C VAL A 77 12.77 -3.23 -7.69
N TYR A 78 11.88 -3.26 -6.70
CA TYR A 78 12.26 -3.12 -5.30
C TYR A 78 12.07 -4.42 -4.52
N SER A 79 13.13 -4.84 -3.82
CA SER A 79 13.12 -6.02 -2.96
C SER A 79 12.46 -5.71 -1.61
N VAL A 80 11.39 -6.42 -1.28
CA VAL A 80 10.67 -6.34 0.00
C VAL A 80 11.00 -7.57 0.82
N ARG A 81 11.96 -7.42 1.74
CA ARG A 81 12.48 -8.50 2.60
C ARG A 81 12.99 -7.93 3.91
N ASN A 82 13.00 -8.75 4.93
CA ASN A 82 13.60 -8.36 6.20
C ASN A 82 15.12 -8.18 6.06
N GLU A 83 15.62 -7.00 6.41
CA GLU A 83 17.05 -6.64 6.46
C GLU A 83 17.55 -6.42 7.91
N GLY A 84 16.71 -6.76 8.91
CA GLY A 84 17.07 -6.69 10.32
C GLY A 84 16.92 -5.30 10.95
N TYR A 85 16.26 -4.36 10.28
CA TYR A 85 15.99 -3.04 10.84
C TYR A 85 14.89 -3.10 11.91
N ASP A 86 15.02 -2.22 12.89
CA ASP A 86 14.01 -1.88 13.89
C ASP A 86 13.53 -0.45 13.64
N ILE A 87 12.24 -0.28 13.31
CA ILE A 87 11.71 1.06 12.98
C ILE A 87 11.78 2.01 14.19
N ALA A 88 11.59 1.52 15.41
CA ALA A 88 11.65 2.40 16.58
C ALA A 88 13.06 2.97 16.81
N ARG A 89 14.10 2.17 16.54
CA ARG A 89 15.49 2.57 16.72
C ARG A 89 16.07 3.26 15.48
N ASP A 90 15.76 2.74 14.29
CA ASP A 90 16.49 3.06 13.06
C ASP A 90 15.76 4.08 12.18
N TYR A 91 14.60 4.60 12.64
CA TYR A 91 13.82 5.61 11.92
C TYR A 91 14.65 6.88 11.67
N GLY A 92 14.50 7.47 10.48
CA GLY A 92 15.28 8.63 10.05
C GLY A 92 16.61 8.28 9.36
N THR A 93 17.08 7.04 9.45
CA THR A 93 18.20 6.57 8.65
C THR A 93 17.78 6.38 7.20
N VAL A 94 18.55 6.93 6.27
CA VAL A 94 18.27 6.83 4.83
C VAL A 94 18.15 5.36 4.40
N GLY A 95 17.05 5.03 3.73
CA GLY A 95 16.79 3.68 3.23
C GLY A 95 16.15 2.71 4.22
N VAL A 96 15.97 3.08 5.51
CA VAL A 96 15.19 2.29 6.46
C VAL A 96 13.71 2.45 6.17
N ARG A 97 13.01 1.33 6.00
CA ARG A 97 11.58 1.29 5.66
C ARG A 97 10.91 0.10 6.34
N PHE A 98 9.62 0.21 6.62
CA PHE A 98 8.79 -0.90 7.12
C PHE A 98 8.86 -2.15 6.22
N SER A 99 9.01 -1.97 4.91
CA SER A 99 9.18 -3.08 3.96
C SER A 99 10.43 -3.94 4.19
N LYS A 100 11.37 -3.47 5.02
CA LYS A 100 12.63 -4.13 5.39
C LYS A 100 12.64 -4.72 6.81
N THR A 101 11.46 -4.86 7.41
CA THR A 101 11.28 -5.38 8.77
C THR A 101 10.29 -6.53 8.78
N THR A 102 10.27 -7.30 9.89
CA THR A 102 9.26 -8.33 10.16
C THR A 102 7.99 -7.78 10.83
N SER A 103 8.00 -6.52 11.25
CA SER A 103 6.88 -5.87 11.95
C SER A 103 5.61 -5.84 11.09
N GLY A 104 4.45 -5.90 11.74
CA GLY A 104 3.19 -5.62 11.10
C GLY A 104 3.18 -4.21 10.48
N LEU A 105 2.44 -4.05 9.43
CA LEU A 105 2.28 -2.78 8.75
C LEU A 105 0.79 -2.46 8.67
N HIS A 106 0.37 -1.41 9.39
CA HIS A 106 -1.01 -0.96 9.44
C HIS A 106 -1.51 -0.52 8.05
N PHE A 107 -2.82 -0.35 7.90
CA PHE A 107 -3.41 0.13 6.65
C PHE A 107 -2.80 1.45 6.19
N HIS A 108 -2.33 1.48 4.95
CA HIS A 108 -1.63 2.63 4.37
C HIS A 108 -1.75 2.64 2.84
N THR A 109 -1.32 3.74 2.25
CA THR A 109 -0.96 3.82 0.83
C THR A 109 0.55 3.96 0.69
N ASP A 110 1.11 3.37 -0.34
CA ASP A 110 2.53 3.52 -0.64
C ASP A 110 2.85 4.96 -1.05
N SER A 111 4.08 5.38 -0.73
CA SER A 111 4.57 6.72 -1.10
C SER A 111 3.73 7.88 -0.55
N ALA A 112 3.04 7.70 0.57
CA ALA A 112 2.22 8.76 1.17
C ALA A 112 2.93 10.12 1.35
N PRO A 113 4.24 10.20 1.68
CA PRO A 113 4.95 11.47 1.78
C PRO A 113 5.55 11.98 0.46
N ALA A 114 5.31 11.34 -0.68
CA ALA A 114 5.83 11.83 -1.95
C ALA A 114 5.11 13.10 -2.41
N LEU A 115 5.87 13.98 -3.08
CA LEU A 115 5.31 15.17 -3.71
C LEU A 115 4.20 14.80 -4.70
N LEU A 116 3.26 15.71 -4.89
CA LEU A 116 2.16 15.55 -5.84
C LEU A 116 2.73 15.23 -7.24
N GLY A 117 2.15 14.25 -7.90
CA GLY A 117 2.61 13.74 -9.21
C GLY A 117 3.58 12.55 -9.13
N ASN A 118 4.28 12.35 -8.01
CA ASN A 118 5.24 11.25 -7.84
C ASN A 118 4.67 10.04 -7.07
N THR A 119 3.39 10.05 -6.72
CA THR A 119 2.72 8.90 -6.11
C THR A 119 2.34 7.88 -7.17
N PRO A 120 2.55 6.58 -6.91
CA PRO A 120 2.08 5.53 -7.81
C PRO A 120 0.55 5.48 -7.85
N ASP A 121 0.01 5.22 -9.03
CA ASP A 121 -1.41 4.90 -9.18
C ASP A 121 -1.69 3.45 -8.78
N VAL A 122 -0.73 2.55 -9.07
CA VAL A 122 -0.83 1.12 -8.75
C VAL A 122 0.44 0.65 -8.05
N VAL A 123 0.26 -0.16 -7.01
CA VAL A 123 1.31 -0.94 -6.36
C VAL A 123 1.14 -2.40 -6.73
N GLY A 124 2.20 -3.00 -7.24
CA GLY A 124 2.27 -4.44 -7.49
C GLY A 124 3.20 -5.13 -6.50
N LEU A 125 2.88 -6.37 -6.15
CA LEU A 125 3.71 -7.27 -5.35
C LEU A 125 3.72 -8.66 -6.00
N LEU A 126 4.91 -9.20 -6.26
CA LEU A 126 5.13 -10.60 -6.66
C LEU A 126 5.75 -11.34 -5.48
N ALA A 127 5.21 -12.49 -5.10
CA ALA A 127 5.80 -13.35 -4.08
C ALA A 127 6.83 -14.31 -4.69
N LEU A 128 8.10 -14.13 -4.36
CA LEU A 128 9.17 -15.09 -4.68
C LEU A 128 9.32 -16.13 -3.58
N GLN A 129 9.23 -15.70 -2.33
CA GLN A 129 9.28 -16.56 -1.16
C GLN A 129 8.33 -16.00 -0.09
N VAL A 130 7.53 -16.86 0.53
CA VAL A 130 6.63 -16.48 1.63
C VAL A 130 7.33 -16.64 2.98
N ALA A 131 6.78 -16.03 4.03
CA ALA A 131 7.29 -16.17 5.39
C ALA A 131 7.06 -17.60 5.92
N LYS A 132 7.77 -17.97 6.99
CA LYS A 132 7.51 -19.20 7.74
C LYS A 132 6.11 -19.18 8.36
N SER A 133 5.70 -18.02 8.89
CA SER A 133 4.35 -17.79 9.42
C SER A 133 4.01 -16.30 9.37
N GLY A 134 2.73 -15.96 9.23
CA GLY A 134 2.26 -14.59 9.12
C GLY A 134 2.58 -13.93 7.77
N GLY A 135 2.57 -12.62 7.72
CA GLY A 135 2.81 -11.86 6.48
C GLY A 135 1.60 -11.82 5.54
N ALA A 136 0.40 -12.14 6.05
CA ALA A 136 -0.84 -12.03 5.30
C ALA A 136 -1.09 -10.59 4.86
N SER A 137 -1.58 -10.41 3.63
CA SER A 137 -2.06 -9.15 3.10
C SER A 137 -3.49 -8.89 3.54
N ALA A 138 -3.82 -7.64 3.87
CA ALA A 138 -5.20 -7.21 4.02
C ALA A 138 -5.47 -5.93 3.21
N LEU A 139 -6.67 -5.82 2.66
CA LEU A 139 -7.11 -4.71 1.81
C LEU A 139 -8.43 -4.17 2.31
N VAL A 140 -8.59 -2.84 2.24
CA VAL A 140 -9.83 -2.12 2.59
C VAL A 140 -10.11 -1.07 1.50
N SER A 141 -11.40 -0.96 1.10
CA SER A 141 -11.84 0.08 0.18
C SER A 141 -11.88 1.45 0.87
N ALA A 142 -11.10 2.41 0.38
CA ALA A 142 -11.16 3.80 0.86
C ALA A 142 -12.55 4.42 0.66
N HIS A 143 -13.28 4.02 -0.37
CA HIS A 143 -14.66 4.46 -0.61
C HIS A 143 -15.62 3.96 0.47
N ALA A 144 -15.47 2.70 0.94
CA ALA A 144 -16.29 2.16 2.03
C ALA A 144 -15.97 2.88 3.35
N VAL A 145 -14.68 3.05 3.65
CA VAL A 145 -14.21 3.80 4.82
C VAL A 145 -14.75 5.24 4.83
N HIS A 146 -14.64 5.94 3.71
CA HIS A 146 -15.14 7.31 3.56
C HIS A 146 -16.66 7.40 3.80
N LYS A 147 -17.46 6.44 3.26
CA LYS A 147 -18.91 6.40 3.49
C LYS A 147 -19.28 6.23 4.96
N ILE A 148 -18.54 5.38 5.69
CA ILE A 148 -18.76 5.15 7.11
C ILE A 148 -18.42 6.42 7.90
N LEU A 149 -17.27 7.02 7.63
CA LEU A 149 -16.88 8.31 8.25
C LEU A 149 -17.91 9.40 7.99
N GLN A 150 -18.45 9.48 6.77
CA GLN A 150 -19.49 10.46 6.41
C GLN A 150 -20.79 10.24 7.20
N ALA A 151 -21.16 8.99 7.45
CA ALA A 151 -22.37 8.65 8.17
C ALA A 151 -22.24 8.81 9.70
N GLU A 152 -21.10 8.40 10.27
CA GLU A 152 -20.92 8.28 11.71
C GLU A 152 -20.22 9.50 12.32
N ARG A 153 -19.21 10.07 11.63
CA ARG A 153 -18.40 11.20 12.10
C ARG A 153 -18.08 12.18 10.96
N PRO A 154 -19.08 12.89 10.43
CA PRO A 154 -18.85 13.87 9.35
C PRO A 154 -17.89 15.00 9.76
N ASP A 155 -17.82 15.34 11.05
CA ASP A 155 -16.87 16.28 11.64
C ASP A 155 -15.41 15.78 11.48
N TYR A 156 -15.14 14.51 11.77
CA TYR A 156 -13.83 13.90 11.58
C TYR A 156 -13.46 13.78 10.10
N LEU A 157 -14.43 13.42 9.26
CA LEU A 157 -14.21 13.38 7.84
C LEU A 157 -13.83 14.76 7.29
N ALA A 158 -14.50 15.82 7.74
CA ALA A 158 -14.17 17.20 7.37
C ALA A 158 -12.71 17.54 7.73
N ARG A 159 -12.21 17.11 8.91
CA ARG A 159 -10.82 17.31 9.31
C ARG A 159 -9.85 16.48 8.44
N LEU A 160 -10.19 15.24 8.08
CA LEU A 160 -9.37 14.38 7.21
C LEU A 160 -9.25 14.90 5.77
N HIS A 161 -10.14 15.79 5.34
CA HIS A 161 -10.04 16.56 4.09
C HIS A 161 -9.14 17.80 4.23
N GLN A 162 -8.71 18.17 5.44
CA GLN A 162 -7.74 19.24 5.65
C GLN A 162 -6.31 18.69 5.68
N PRO A 163 -5.30 19.51 5.35
CA PRO A 163 -3.93 19.03 5.28
C PRO A 163 -3.36 18.60 6.63
N TYR A 164 -2.48 17.58 6.57
CA TYR A 164 -1.56 17.14 7.60
C TYR A 164 -0.13 17.19 7.06
N HIS A 165 0.85 17.38 7.92
CA HIS A 165 2.26 17.22 7.58
C HIS A 165 2.64 15.74 7.57
N PHE A 166 3.17 15.25 6.44
CA PHE A 166 3.76 13.91 6.32
C PHE A 166 5.28 14.04 6.31
N ASP A 167 5.98 13.32 7.18
CA ASP A 167 7.44 13.27 7.18
C ASP A 167 7.97 12.57 5.93
N ARG A 168 8.88 13.22 5.21
CA ARG A 168 9.55 12.70 4.01
C ARG A 168 10.80 11.89 4.31
N ARG A 169 11.11 11.64 5.59
CA ARG A 169 12.13 10.71 6.08
C ARG A 169 13.54 11.00 5.56
N ALA A 170 13.94 12.24 5.46
CA ALA A 170 15.23 12.66 4.91
C ALA A 170 15.56 12.12 3.49
N GLU A 171 14.61 11.50 2.79
CA GLU A 171 14.76 11.14 1.37
C GLU A 171 14.44 12.35 0.47
N LEU A 172 15.28 13.37 0.58
CA LEU A 172 15.09 14.69 -0.03
C LEU A 172 16.15 14.98 -1.08
N ARG A 173 15.74 15.65 -2.14
CA ARG A 173 16.67 16.33 -3.03
C ARG A 173 16.98 17.71 -2.47
N PRO A 174 18.15 18.30 -2.82
CA PRO A 174 18.48 19.66 -2.39
C PRO A 174 17.33 20.65 -2.71
N GLY A 175 16.90 21.42 -1.70
CA GLY A 175 15.83 22.40 -1.82
C GLY A 175 14.40 21.87 -1.67
N GLU A 176 14.20 20.57 -1.52
CA GLU A 176 12.88 20.03 -1.25
C GLU A 176 12.48 20.21 0.23
N PRO A 177 11.18 20.46 0.51
CA PRO A 177 10.70 20.59 1.89
C PRO A 177 10.80 19.26 2.64
N PRO A 178 11.10 19.28 3.97
CA PRO A 178 11.24 18.07 4.77
C PRO A 178 9.91 17.36 5.05
N THR A 179 8.80 18.06 4.86
CA THR A 179 7.46 17.51 5.01
C THR A 179 6.61 17.75 3.77
N LEU A 180 5.65 16.90 3.52
CA LEU A 180 4.56 17.14 2.57
C LEU A 180 3.33 17.59 3.35
N LEU A 181 2.74 18.73 2.99
CA LEU A 181 1.44 19.17 3.50
C LEU A 181 0.35 18.71 2.53
N ALA A 182 -0.48 17.75 2.95
CA ALA A 182 -1.54 17.17 2.13
C ALA A 182 -2.67 16.59 3.00
N PRO A 183 -3.92 16.54 2.49
CA PRO A 183 -5.02 15.88 3.18
C PRO A 183 -4.92 14.36 3.08
N VAL A 184 -5.62 13.66 3.98
CA VAL A 184 -5.82 12.20 3.92
C VAL A 184 -6.76 11.83 2.78
N PHE A 185 -7.88 12.54 2.66
CA PHE A 185 -8.82 12.37 1.56
C PHE A 185 -8.87 13.60 0.66
N THR A 186 -8.89 13.39 -0.65
CA THR A 186 -9.19 14.42 -1.66
C THR A 186 -10.38 13.97 -2.51
N ASN A 187 -11.20 14.91 -2.96
CA ASN A 187 -12.33 14.64 -3.85
C ASN A 187 -12.45 15.76 -4.89
N ASP A 188 -11.61 15.68 -5.90
CA ASP A 188 -11.52 16.61 -7.04
C ASP A 188 -12.11 15.97 -8.32
N GLY A 189 -13.33 15.44 -8.21
CA GLY A 189 -13.99 14.67 -9.26
C GLY A 189 -13.86 13.15 -9.08
N SER A 190 -12.90 12.69 -8.25
CA SER A 190 -12.79 11.30 -7.79
C SER A 190 -12.20 11.27 -6.38
N LEU A 191 -12.77 10.38 -5.53
CA LEU A 191 -12.23 10.17 -4.20
C LEU A 191 -10.86 9.51 -4.28
N ARG A 192 -9.89 10.10 -3.59
CA ARG A 192 -8.54 9.53 -3.43
C ARG A 192 -8.16 9.56 -1.97
N VAL A 193 -7.37 8.56 -1.55
CA VAL A 193 -6.78 8.48 -0.22
C VAL A 193 -5.26 8.53 -0.30
N ARG A 194 -4.67 9.20 0.68
CA ARG A 194 -3.23 9.25 0.96
C ARG A 194 -3.06 9.06 2.46
N TYR A 195 -2.51 7.95 2.88
CA TYR A 195 -2.45 7.67 4.30
C TYR A 195 -1.26 6.80 4.67
N PHE A 196 -0.58 7.19 5.73
CA PHE A 196 0.36 6.37 6.47
C PHE A 196 0.49 6.97 7.88
N ARG A 197 -0.20 6.35 8.84
CA ARG A 197 -0.34 6.88 10.22
C ARG A 197 0.97 7.34 10.82
N PHE A 198 2.01 6.52 10.68
CA PHE A 198 3.31 6.76 11.29
C PHE A 198 3.99 8.05 10.80
N TYR A 199 3.79 8.44 9.54
CA TYR A 199 4.45 9.63 8.99
C TYR A 199 3.76 10.95 9.36
N ILE A 200 2.55 10.92 9.86
CA ILE A 200 1.81 12.15 10.20
C ILE A 200 2.35 12.78 11.49
N PRO A 201 2.41 12.10 12.66
CA PRO A 201 2.98 12.70 13.87
C PRO A 201 4.43 13.15 13.67
N LYS A 202 5.23 12.33 12.96
CA LYS A 202 6.62 12.67 12.65
C LYS A 202 6.73 13.89 11.72
N GLY A 203 5.84 14.02 10.74
CA GLY A 203 5.78 15.19 9.87
C GLY A 203 5.44 16.46 10.62
N HIS A 204 4.51 16.39 11.57
CA HIS A 204 4.15 17.51 12.44
C HIS A 204 5.30 17.90 13.40
N GLU A 205 6.02 16.91 13.93
CA GLU A 205 7.24 17.12 14.73
C GLU A 205 8.31 17.86 13.91
N VAL A 206 8.60 17.39 12.69
CA VAL A 206 9.58 18.00 11.79
C VAL A 206 9.18 19.41 11.35
N ALA A 207 7.87 19.65 11.15
CA ALA A 207 7.34 20.96 10.78
C ALA A 207 7.28 21.96 11.96
N GLY A 208 7.47 21.51 13.21
CA GLY A 208 7.31 22.33 14.40
C GLY A 208 5.86 22.75 14.67
N VAL A 209 4.88 22.00 14.15
CA VAL A 209 3.43 22.24 14.30
C VAL A 209 2.80 21.05 15.02
N PRO A 210 2.70 21.04 16.36
CA PRO A 210 2.17 19.91 17.12
C PRO A 210 0.74 19.56 16.73
N LEU A 211 0.43 18.25 16.66
CA LEU A 211 -0.93 17.76 16.50
C LEU A 211 -1.74 18.09 17.77
N THR A 212 -2.91 18.69 17.58
CA THR A 212 -3.91 18.87 18.65
C THR A 212 -4.76 17.63 18.83
N ALA A 213 -5.57 17.56 19.89
CA ALA A 213 -6.53 16.46 20.05
C ALA A 213 -7.51 16.39 18.87
N SER A 214 -7.99 17.54 18.38
CA SER A 214 -8.86 17.63 17.20
C SER A 214 -8.19 17.17 15.88
N ASP A 215 -6.87 17.07 15.84
CA ASP A 215 -6.12 16.50 14.73
C ASP A 215 -5.93 14.99 14.89
N GLN A 216 -5.75 14.51 16.12
CA GLN A 216 -5.45 13.11 16.43
C GLN A 216 -6.69 12.23 16.42
N GLU A 217 -7.79 12.68 17.06
CA GLU A 217 -9.03 11.92 17.15
C GLU A 217 -9.58 11.45 15.80
N PRO A 218 -9.62 12.27 14.71
CA PRO A 218 -10.02 11.81 13.40
C PRO A 218 -9.12 10.72 12.81
N LEU A 219 -7.80 10.78 13.08
CA LEU A 219 -6.85 9.77 12.63
C LEU A 219 -7.03 8.46 13.41
N ASP A 220 -7.28 8.53 14.71
CA ASP A 220 -7.51 7.34 15.55
C ASP A 220 -8.82 6.66 15.16
N TYR A 221 -9.87 7.43 14.91
CA TYR A 221 -11.15 6.91 14.44
C TYR A 221 -11.06 6.31 13.02
N LEU A 222 -10.26 6.91 12.14
CA LEU A 222 -9.96 6.32 10.83
C LEU A 222 -9.31 4.93 10.97
N GLU A 223 -8.32 4.79 11.90
CA GLU A 223 -7.72 3.48 12.20
C GLU A 223 -8.76 2.49 12.73
N GLU A 224 -9.64 2.92 13.64
CA GLU A 224 -10.73 2.08 14.16
C GLU A 224 -11.62 1.57 13.02
N VAL A 225 -12.09 2.46 12.14
CA VAL A 225 -12.94 2.10 11.01
C VAL A 225 -12.23 1.13 10.06
N MET A 226 -10.98 1.41 9.69
CA MET A 226 -10.23 0.53 8.78
C MET A 226 -10.02 -0.88 9.34
N ASN A 227 -9.96 -1.03 10.66
CA ASN A 227 -9.74 -2.31 11.33
C ASN A 227 -11.05 -3.06 11.65
N ARG A 228 -12.21 -2.58 11.22
CA ARG A 228 -13.48 -3.29 11.39
C ARG A 228 -13.48 -4.58 10.57
N PRO A 229 -13.80 -5.74 11.17
CA PRO A 229 -13.69 -7.05 10.50
C PRO A 229 -14.52 -7.18 9.22
N GLU A 230 -15.64 -6.45 9.15
CA GLU A 230 -16.55 -6.46 8.00
C GLU A 230 -16.00 -5.70 6.76
N LEU A 231 -14.96 -4.90 6.91
CA LEU A 231 -14.41 -4.10 5.81
C LEU A 231 -13.23 -4.77 5.12
N ALA A 232 -12.41 -5.49 5.86
CA ALA A 232 -11.15 -6.01 5.35
C ALA A 232 -11.32 -7.38 4.69
N ILE A 233 -10.74 -7.56 3.51
CA ILE A 233 -10.39 -8.89 3.01
C ILE A 233 -8.94 -9.19 3.40
N THR A 234 -8.70 -10.41 3.86
CA THR A 234 -7.36 -10.88 4.25
C THR A 234 -7.03 -12.16 3.50
N PHE A 235 -5.82 -12.26 2.98
CA PHE A 235 -5.36 -13.44 2.26
C PHE A 235 -3.86 -13.61 2.35
N GLU A 236 -3.41 -14.84 2.20
CA GLU A 236 -2.00 -15.18 2.07
C GLU A 236 -1.62 -15.31 0.60
N MET A 237 -0.43 -14.85 0.29
CA MET A 237 0.18 -15.04 -1.02
C MET A 237 1.00 -16.33 -1.00
N GLU A 238 0.99 -17.03 -2.13
CA GLU A 238 1.86 -18.17 -2.40
C GLU A 238 2.97 -17.76 -3.38
N ARG A 239 4.02 -18.56 -3.48
CA ARG A 239 5.08 -18.33 -4.47
C ARG A 239 4.49 -18.19 -5.88
N GLY A 240 4.84 -17.11 -6.56
CA GLY A 240 4.38 -16.78 -7.91
C GLY A 240 3.07 -16.00 -7.95
N ASP A 241 2.41 -15.78 -6.82
CA ASP A 241 1.25 -14.91 -6.79
C ASP A 241 1.66 -13.45 -7.04
N ILE A 242 0.83 -12.75 -7.80
CA ILE A 242 0.97 -11.31 -8.03
C ILE A 242 -0.27 -10.62 -7.50
N GLN A 243 -0.08 -9.60 -6.66
CA GLN A 243 -1.13 -8.68 -6.21
C GLN A 243 -0.91 -7.32 -6.86
N PHE A 244 -1.95 -6.74 -7.45
CA PHE A 244 -2.00 -5.32 -7.82
C PHE A 244 -3.10 -4.61 -7.04
N VAL A 245 -2.79 -3.41 -6.53
CA VAL A 245 -3.76 -2.54 -5.84
C VAL A 245 -3.69 -1.12 -6.41
N ASN A 246 -4.83 -0.51 -6.61
CA ASN A 246 -4.92 0.92 -6.88
C ASN A 246 -4.60 1.68 -5.59
N ASN A 247 -3.45 2.33 -5.58
CA ASN A 247 -2.88 2.97 -4.40
C ASN A 247 -3.62 4.25 -3.97
N THR A 248 -4.58 4.70 -4.76
CA THR A 248 -5.38 5.90 -4.46
C THR A 248 -6.76 5.57 -3.90
N THR A 249 -7.21 4.32 -4.01
CA THR A 249 -8.56 3.89 -3.61
C THR A 249 -8.56 2.68 -2.68
N ILE A 250 -7.41 2.01 -2.52
CA ILE A 250 -7.23 0.85 -1.65
C ILE A 250 -6.17 1.14 -0.60
N LEU A 251 -6.55 0.97 0.67
CA LEU A 251 -5.61 0.92 1.77
C LEU A 251 -5.20 -0.54 1.98
N HIS A 252 -3.91 -0.78 2.13
CA HIS A 252 -3.38 -2.12 2.27
C HIS A 252 -2.51 -2.26 3.52
N SER A 253 -2.48 -3.45 4.06
CA SER A 253 -1.71 -3.77 5.27
C SER A 253 -1.06 -5.15 5.16
N ARG A 254 -0.19 -5.44 6.12
CA ARG A 254 0.48 -6.73 6.24
C ARG A 254 0.59 -7.10 7.71
N THR A 255 0.22 -8.32 8.07
CA THR A 255 0.47 -8.82 9.42
C THR A 255 1.97 -8.95 9.68
N ALA A 256 2.39 -8.92 10.93
CA ALA A 256 3.74 -9.30 11.31
C ALA A 256 4.03 -10.73 10.85
N PHE A 257 5.31 -11.06 10.64
CA PHE A 257 5.71 -12.38 10.17
C PHE A 257 6.98 -12.86 10.84
N GLU A 258 7.16 -14.18 10.84
CA GLU A 258 8.39 -14.85 11.24
C GLU A 258 9.11 -15.37 9.99
N ASP A 259 10.38 -15.01 9.85
CA ASP A 259 11.21 -15.54 8.78
C ASP A 259 11.70 -16.96 9.09
N HIS A 260 11.97 -17.69 8.03
CA HIS A 260 12.65 -18.97 8.16
C HIS A 260 14.10 -18.75 8.68
N PRO A 261 14.63 -19.64 9.55
CA PRO A 261 16.03 -19.55 10.01
C PRO A 261 17.02 -19.55 8.85
N ASP A 262 16.80 -20.39 7.84
CA ASP A 262 17.59 -20.44 6.63
C ASP A 262 17.38 -19.16 5.80
N PRO A 263 18.43 -18.36 5.54
CA PRO A 263 18.34 -17.12 4.76
C PRO A 263 17.78 -17.31 3.35
N THR A 264 17.94 -18.49 2.75
CA THR A 264 17.48 -18.78 1.38
C THR A 264 15.96 -18.98 1.30
N LEU A 265 15.34 -19.29 2.44
CA LEU A 265 13.90 -19.53 2.59
C LEU A 265 13.16 -18.34 3.21
N ARG A 266 13.86 -17.21 3.48
CA ARG A 266 13.25 -16.03 4.07
C ARG A 266 12.32 -15.35 3.09
N ARG A 267 11.29 -14.71 3.64
CA ARG A 267 10.30 -13.97 2.87
C ARG A 267 10.96 -12.97 1.91
N HIS A 268 10.57 -13.06 0.64
CA HIS A 268 11.03 -12.16 -0.40
C HIS A 268 9.89 -11.85 -1.37
N LEU A 269 9.44 -10.59 -1.41
CA LEU A 269 8.54 -10.10 -2.43
C LEU A 269 9.27 -9.08 -3.31
N VAL A 270 8.81 -8.95 -4.55
CA VAL A 270 9.24 -7.88 -5.46
C VAL A 270 8.11 -6.89 -5.62
N ARG A 271 8.40 -5.60 -5.34
CA ARG A 271 7.44 -4.51 -5.47
C ARG A 271 7.72 -3.69 -6.71
N LEU A 272 6.65 -3.32 -7.43
CA LEU A 272 6.65 -2.33 -8.50
C LEU A 272 5.67 -1.21 -8.17
N TRP A 273 6.02 0.01 -8.58
CA TRP A 273 5.14 1.15 -8.61
C TRP A 273 4.85 1.54 -10.04
N LEU A 274 3.58 1.75 -10.38
CA LEU A 274 3.13 2.06 -11.74
C LEU A 274 2.39 3.39 -11.79
N LYS A 275 2.59 4.10 -12.89
CA LYS A 275 1.76 5.19 -13.36
C LYS A 275 0.91 4.69 -14.52
N LEU A 276 -0.45 4.82 -14.41
CA LEU A 276 -1.41 4.34 -15.41
C LEU A 276 -1.58 5.29 -16.61
#